data_4ae2a392992dc0f1f3f3438b3e1fd8ec
#
_entry.id   4ae2a392992dc0f1f3f3438b3e1fd8ec
#
_cell.length_a   1.000
_cell.length_b   1.000
_cell.length_c   1.000
_cell.angle_alpha   90.00
_cell.angle_beta   90.00
_cell.angle_gamma   90.00
#
_symmetry.space_group_name_H-M   'P 1'
#
loop_
_entity.id
_entity.type
_entity.pdbx_description
1 polymer ?
#
loop_
_entity_poly.entity_id
_entity_poly.type
_entity_poly.pdbx_seq_one_letter_code
_entity_poly.pdbx_strand_id
1 'polypeptide(L)'
;VCEHEGELAVQDLLNQALEYADEMVSQKSLVTHSKMGAAVAVAFIDGSNIHYTWQGNVRIYLWGHGKVAQLTSDHTLDVGYGKQLLTRCIKGAGIRPDVPYQCEKAKTGSVLLLCTDGLYKQIEVCQVFDKALPIDGKYEDDASLIKIEL
;
A
#
# COMPACT_ATOMS: atom_id res chain seq x y z
N VAL A 1 -24.23 -12.56 7.75
CA VAL A 1 -24.81 -12.08 6.47
C VAL A 1 -24.54 -10.59 6.31
N CYS A 2 -24.86 -9.75 7.31
CA CYS A 2 -24.63 -8.31 7.24
C CYS A 2 -23.14 -7.90 7.14
N GLU A 3 -22.22 -8.62 7.77
CA GLU A 3 -20.78 -8.33 7.70
C GLU A 3 -20.26 -8.54 6.27
N HIS A 4 -20.71 -9.57 5.59
CA HIS A 4 -20.25 -9.89 4.23
C HIS A 4 -20.74 -8.90 3.16
N GLU A 5 -21.97 -8.38 3.30
CA GLU A 5 -22.47 -7.32 2.40
C GLU A 5 -21.71 -6.00 2.58
N GLY A 6 -21.36 -5.66 3.83
CA GLY A 6 -20.53 -4.48 4.12
C GLY A 6 -19.13 -4.59 3.52
N GLU A 7 -18.49 -5.74 3.58
CA GLU A 7 -17.17 -5.99 2.99
C GLU A 7 -17.18 -5.86 1.46
N LEU A 8 -18.18 -6.40 0.78
CA LEU A 8 -18.35 -6.27 -0.67
C LEU A 8 -18.50 -4.81 -1.09
N ALA A 9 -19.28 -4.01 -0.35
CA ALA A 9 -19.46 -2.59 -0.64
C ALA A 9 -18.15 -1.80 -0.49
N VAL A 10 -17.32 -2.12 0.52
CA VAL A 10 -16.01 -1.48 0.70
C VAL A 10 -15.02 -1.93 -0.38
N GLN A 11 -15.02 -3.21 -0.76
CA GLN A 11 -14.20 -3.71 -1.86
C GLN A 11 -14.51 -2.98 -3.17
N ASP A 12 -15.80 -2.82 -3.49
CA ASP A 12 -16.23 -2.09 -4.70
C ASP A 12 -15.80 -0.63 -4.65
N LEU A 13 -15.91 0.03 -3.50
CA LEU A 13 -15.45 1.39 -3.30
C LEU A 13 -13.94 1.53 -3.56
N LEU A 14 -13.13 0.63 -3.01
CA LEU A 14 -11.68 0.62 -3.19
C LEU A 14 -11.29 0.34 -4.64
N ASN A 15 -11.99 -0.57 -5.32
CA ASN A 15 -11.78 -0.84 -6.74
C ASN A 15 -12.09 0.39 -7.61
N GLN A 16 -13.23 1.04 -7.39
CA GLN A 16 -13.58 2.27 -8.08
C GLN A 16 -12.57 3.40 -7.84
N ALA A 17 -12.04 3.51 -6.62
CA ALA A 17 -11.02 4.50 -6.30
C ALA A 17 -9.72 4.25 -7.08
N LEU A 18 -9.29 3.00 -7.22
CA LEU A 18 -8.11 2.63 -8.01
C LEU A 18 -8.34 2.88 -9.51
N GLU A 19 -9.51 2.53 -10.05
CA GLU A 19 -9.88 2.78 -11.44
C GLU A 19 -9.88 4.28 -11.76
N TYR A 20 -10.47 5.08 -10.87
CA TYR A 20 -10.48 6.53 -11.02
C TYR A 20 -9.05 7.12 -10.97
N ALA A 21 -8.22 6.64 -10.05
CA ALA A 21 -6.82 7.08 -9.97
C ALA A 21 -6.03 6.73 -11.24
N ASP A 22 -6.25 5.52 -11.81
CA ASP A 22 -5.59 5.10 -13.05
C ASP A 22 -6.06 5.97 -14.25
N GLU A 23 -7.35 6.30 -14.32
CA GLU A 23 -7.87 7.23 -15.32
C GLU A 23 -7.22 8.62 -15.22
N MET A 24 -7.07 9.15 -14.00
CA MET A 24 -6.40 10.43 -13.77
C MET A 24 -4.93 10.41 -14.22
N VAL A 25 -4.21 9.31 -13.97
CA VAL A 25 -2.85 9.10 -14.47
C VAL A 25 -2.83 9.06 -15.99
N SER A 26 -3.80 8.39 -16.63
CA SER A 26 -3.95 8.35 -18.09
C SER A 26 -4.10 9.77 -18.68
N GLN A 27 -5.03 10.54 -18.14
CA GLN A 27 -5.28 11.91 -18.58
C GLN A 27 -4.05 12.79 -18.40
N LYS A 28 -3.38 12.69 -17.25
CA LYS A 28 -2.17 13.46 -16.98
C LYS A 28 -1.02 13.08 -17.92
N SER A 29 -0.84 11.79 -18.20
CA SER A 29 0.17 11.29 -19.14
C SER A 29 -0.04 11.85 -20.55
N LEU A 30 -1.29 11.94 -21.01
CA LEU A 30 -1.63 12.54 -22.30
C LEU A 30 -1.28 14.03 -22.35
N VAL A 31 -1.66 14.78 -21.32
CA VAL A 31 -1.43 16.24 -21.26
C VAL A 31 0.08 16.57 -21.19
N THR A 32 0.83 15.77 -20.45
CA THR A 32 2.27 16.02 -20.25
C THR A 32 3.15 15.34 -21.28
N HIS A 33 2.59 14.51 -22.17
CA HIS A 33 3.32 13.65 -23.11
C HIS A 33 4.40 12.80 -22.42
N SER A 34 4.15 12.41 -21.16
CA SER A 34 5.10 11.66 -20.32
C SER A 34 4.44 10.40 -19.80
N LYS A 35 5.17 9.27 -19.90
CA LYS A 35 4.76 8.04 -19.19
C LYS A 35 4.93 8.24 -17.71
N MET A 36 3.90 7.94 -16.94
CA MET A 36 3.95 7.98 -15.49
C MET A 36 3.26 6.76 -14.88
N GLY A 37 3.60 6.47 -13.65
CA GLY A 37 3.00 5.37 -12.92
C GLY A 37 3.36 5.47 -11.45
N ALA A 38 2.57 4.79 -10.61
CA ALA A 38 2.77 4.76 -9.18
C ALA A 38 2.43 3.39 -8.60
N ALA A 39 3.24 2.94 -7.66
CA ALA A 39 2.83 1.93 -6.71
C ALA A 39 1.92 2.59 -5.66
N VAL A 40 0.86 1.89 -5.25
CA VAL A 40 -0.12 2.43 -4.30
C VAL A 40 -0.57 1.36 -3.32
N ALA A 41 -0.81 1.77 -2.09
CA ALA A 41 -1.56 1.01 -1.09
C ALA A 41 -2.62 1.91 -0.47
N VAL A 42 -3.82 1.37 -0.30
CA VAL A 42 -4.97 2.07 0.27
C VAL A 42 -5.50 1.26 1.43
N ALA A 43 -5.74 1.90 2.56
CA ALA A 43 -6.42 1.32 3.70
C ALA A 43 -7.66 2.15 4.05
N PHE A 44 -8.79 1.47 4.23
CA PHE A 44 -10.03 2.04 4.74
C PHE A 44 -10.31 1.41 6.11
N ILE A 45 -10.46 2.24 7.12
CA ILE A 45 -10.65 1.80 8.52
C ILE A 45 -12.10 2.07 8.92
N ASP A 46 -12.80 1.00 9.27
CA ASP A 46 -14.17 1.04 9.79
C ASP A 46 -14.22 0.36 11.17
N GLY A 47 -14.24 1.16 12.21
CA GLY A 47 -14.14 0.68 13.57
C GLY A 47 -12.86 -0.13 13.80
N SER A 48 -12.98 -1.41 14.05
CA SER A 48 -11.85 -2.33 14.21
C SER A 48 -11.44 -3.05 12.92
N ASN A 49 -12.17 -2.85 11.82
CA ASN A 49 -11.87 -3.51 10.56
C ASN A 49 -10.95 -2.62 9.70
N ILE A 50 -9.92 -3.23 9.14
CA ILE A 50 -8.99 -2.60 8.20
C ILE A 50 -9.20 -3.29 6.86
N HIS A 51 -9.80 -2.57 5.91
CA HIS A 51 -9.96 -3.00 4.53
C HIS A 51 -8.84 -2.41 3.71
N TYR A 52 -8.14 -3.22 2.93
CA TYR A 52 -7.00 -2.71 2.17
C TYR A 52 -6.84 -3.37 0.81
N THR A 53 -6.24 -2.59 -0.08
CA THR A 53 -5.88 -2.98 -1.43
C THR A 53 -4.53 -2.36 -1.81
N TRP A 54 -3.82 -2.97 -2.77
CA TRP A 54 -2.52 -2.45 -3.21
C TRP A 54 -2.20 -2.82 -4.66
N GLN A 55 -1.36 -2.00 -5.29
CA GLN A 55 -0.80 -2.22 -6.61
C GLN A 55 0.68 -1.84 -6.57
N GLY A 56 1.57 -2.82 -6.69
CA GLY A 56 3.01 -2.58 -6.66
C GLY A 56 3.68 -3.09 -5.38
N ASN A 57 4.66 -2.33 -4.92
CA ASN A 57 5.56 -2.69 -3.82
C ASN A 57 5.47 -1.73 -2.60
N VAL A 58 4.40 -0.97 -2.50
CA VAL A 58 4.07 -0.29 -1.24
C VAL A 58 3.54 -1.30 -0.26
N ARG A 59 4.08 -1.32 0.95
CA ARG A 59 3.74 -2.32 1.96
C ARG A 59 2.86 -1.76 3.06
N ILE A 60 1.97 -2.62 3.55
CA ILE A 60 1.16 -2.38 4.75
C ILE A 60 1.62 -3.37 5.81
N TYR A 61 1.89 -2.87 7.01
CA TYR A 61 2.22 -3.67 8.17
C TYR A 61 1.25 -3.38 9.31
N LEU A 62 0.93 -4.41 10.06
CA LEU A 62 0.16 -4.30 11.29
C LEU A 62 1.04 -4.75 12.47
N TRP A 63 1.21 -3.87 13.45
CA TRP A 63 1.82 -4.19 14.71
C TRP A 63 0.76 -4.38 15.78
N GLY A 64 0.88 -5.44 16.55
CA GLY A 64 0.03 -5.71 17.69
C GLY A 64 0.62 -6.81 18.57
N HIS A 65 0.48 -6.66 19.88
CA HIS A 65 0.97 -7.64 20.87
C HIS A 65 2.46 -8.00 20.71
N GLY A 66 3.30 -7.00 20.38
CA GLY A 66 4.73 -7.19 20.19
C GLY A 66 5.14 -7.93 18.92
N LYS A 67 4.23 -8.08 17.96
CA LYS A 67 4.50 -8.71 16.66
C LYS A 67 4.17 -7.77 15.53
N VAL A 68 5.01 -7.80 14.49
CA VAL A 68 4.79 -7.11 13.22
C VAL A 68 4.38 -8.14 12.17
N ALA A 69 3.28 -7.89 11.49
CA ALA A 69 2.84 -8.68 10.35
C ALA A 69 2.83 -7.81 9.10
N GLN A 70 3.47 -8.26 8.02
CA GLN A 70 3.31 -7.67 6.71
C GLN A 70 2.00 -8.18 6.10
N LEU A 71 1.09 -7.27 5.76
CA LEU A 71 -0.24 -7.61 5.24
C LEU A 71 -0.27 -7.72 3.72
N THR A 72 0.64 -7.06 3.03
CA THR A 72 0.71 -7.04 1.55
C THR A 72 1.87 -7.88 1.05
N SER A 73 1.75 -8.38 -0.18
CA SER A 73 2.85 -9.00 -0.92
C SER A 73 3.23 -8.13 -2.12
N ASP A 74 4.53 -7.96 -2.34
CA ASP A 74 5.02 -7.11 -3.43
C ASP A 74 4.63 -7.68 -4.80
N HIS A 75 4.11 -6.83 -5.67
CA HIS A 75 3.89 -7.15 -7.07
C HIS A 75 5.15 -6.85 -7.88
N THR A 76 6.18 -7.65 -7.65
CA THR A 76 7.47 -7.52 -8.31
C THR A 76 7.92 -8.83 -8.93
N LEU A 77 8.73 -8.71 -9.98
CA LEU A 77 9.46 -9.80 -10.60
C LEU A 77 10.95 -9.51 -10.51
N ASP A 78 11.71 -10.42 -9.95
CA ASP A 78 13.17 -10.35 -9.98
C ASP A 78 13.66 -10.68 -11.40
N VAL A 79 14.37 -9.75 -12.00
CA VAL A 79 14.95 -9.88 -13.35
C VAL A 79 16.47 -10.11 -13.30
N GLY A 80 17.00 -10.37 -12.12
CA GLY A 80 18.43 -10.59 -11.89
C GLY A 80 19.20 -9.29 -11.63
N TYR A 81 20.44 -9.43 -11.21
CA TYR A 81 21.35 -8.32 -10.91
C TYR A 81 20.82 -7.34 -9.86
N GLY A 82 19.99 -7.81 -8.92
CA GLY A 82 19.37 -6.99 -7.89
C GLY A 82 18.28 -6.03 -8.40
N LYS A 83 17.81 -6.23 -9.63
CA LYS A 83 16.74 -5.42 -10.22
C LYS A 83 15.40 -6.11 -10.10
N GLN A 84 14.41 -5.34 -9.67
CA GLN A 84 13.02 -5.77 -9.61
C GLN A 84 12.17 -4.91 -10.55
N LEU A 85 11.24 -5.54 -11.26
CA LEU A 85 10.22 -4.87 -12.07
C LEU A 85 8.87 -4.99 -11.39
N LEU A 86 8.12 -3.89 -11.36
CA LEU A 86 6.73 -3.91 -10.92
C LEU A 86 5.87 -4.67 -11.94
N THR A 87 5.15 -5.68 -11.47
CA THR A 87 4.18 -6.44 -12.27
C THR A 87 2.78 -5.84 -12.21
N ARG A 88 2.51 -5.00 -11.21
CA ARG A 88 1.29 -4.20 -11.05
C ARG A 88 1.64 -2.80 -10.57
N CYS A 89 0.98 -1.81 -11.14
CA CYS A 89 1.02 -0.40 -10.71
C CYS A 89 -0.13 0.35 -11.37
N ILE A 90 -0.46 1.52 -10.86
CA ILE A 90 -1.31 2.50 -11.55
C ILE A 90 -0.45 3.16 -12.63
N LYS A 91 -0.88 3.15 -13.89
CA LYS A 91 -0.10 3.71 -15.02
C LYS A 91 -0.96 4.26 -16.16
N GLY A 92 -2.28 4.39 -15.94
CA GLY A 92 -3.20 4.90 -16.95
C GLY A 92 -3.49 3.93 -18.11
N ALA A 93 -3.33 2.64 -17.87
CA ALA A 93 -3.57 1.58 -18.87
C ALA A 93 -4.71 0.63 -18.48
N GLY A 94 -5.51 1.02 -17.53
CA GLY A 94 -6.52 0.20 -16.87
C GLY A 94 -5.95 -0.64 -15.74
N ILE A 95 -6.76 -0.87 -14.72
CA ILE A 95 -6.42 -1.76 -13.61
C ILE A 95 -6.55 -3.21 -14.06
N ARG A 96 -5.53 -4.01 -13.80
CA ARG A 96 -5.58 -5.45 -14.10
C ARG A 96 -6.65 -6.12 -13.24
N PRO A 97 -7.38 -7.11 -13.78
CA PRO A 97 -8.35 -7.90 -13.01
C PRO A 97 -7.67 -8.57 -11.79
N ASP A 98 -8.48 -9.10 -10.91
CA ASP A 98 -8.04 -9.73 -9.65
C ASP A 98 -7.27 -8.75 -8.75
N VAL A 99 -7.86 -7.58 -8.54
CA VAL A 99 -7.32 -6.58 -7.60
C VAL A 99 -7.26 -7.20 -6.21
N PRO A 100 -6.08 -7.23 -5.56
CA PRO A 100 -5.99 -7.74 -4.21
C PRO A 100 -6.86 -6.93 -3.27
N TYR A 101 -7.65 -7.63 -2.48
CA TYR A 101 -8.44 -7.04 -1.41
C TYR A 101 -8.37 -7.97 -0.20
N GLN A 102 -8.18 -7.40 0.96
CA GLN A 102 -8.16 -8.11 2.24
C GLN A 102 -8.87 -7.26 3.30
N CYS A 103 -9.38 -7.93 4.31
CA CYS A 103 -9.93 -7.31 5.49
C CYS A 103 -9.32 -7.97 6.74
N GLU A 104 -8.71 -7.16 7.59
CA GLU A 104 -8.12 -7.59 8.86
C GLU A 104 -8.81 -6.91 10.03
N LYS A 105 -8.92 -7.63 11.13
CA LYS A 105 -9.48 -7.09 12.37
C LYS A 105 -8.36 -6.62 13.30
N ALA A 106 -8.28 -5.32 13.51
CA ALA A 106 -7.35 -4.74 14.46
C ALA A 106 -7.87 -4.85 15.90
N LYS A 107 -6.96 -5.00 16.84
CA LYS A 107 -7.23 -4.86 18.27
C LYS A 107 -6.85 -3.47 18.73
N THR A 108 -7.53 -2.97 19.75
CA THR A 108 -7.17 -1.68 20.38
C THR A 108 -5.69 -1.66 20.77
N GLY A 109 -5.02 -0.58 20.41
CA GLY A 109 -3.58 -0.41 20.61
C GLY A 109 -2.71 -1.04 19.51
N SER A 110 -3.31 -1.55 18.44
CA SER A 110 -2.56 -1.92 17.24
C SER A 110 -2.10 -0.68 16.47
N VAL A 111 -1.05 -0.81 15.70
CA VAL A 111 -0.53 0.27 14.84
C VAL A 111 -0.46 -0.23 13.40
N LEU A 112 -1.08 0.51 12.50
CA LEU A 112 -1.00 0.29 11.07
C LEU A 112 0.09 1.18 10.47
N LEU A 113 0.94 0.61 9.63
CA LEU A 113 1.99 1.33 8.92
C LEU A 113 1.87 1.05 7.42
N LEU A 114 1.80 2.11 6.62
CA LEU A 114 1.95 2.04 5.18
C LEU A 114 3.28 2.71 4.82
N CYS A 115 4.11 2.08 4.00
CA CYS A 115 5.39 2.66 3.62
C CYS A 115 5.88 2.23 2.24
N THR A 116 6.68 3.11 1.63
CA THR A 116 7.33 2.89 0.35
C THR A 116 8.62 2.08 0.53
N ASP A 117 9.12 1.55 -0.58
CA ASP A 117 10.32 0.71 -0.60
C ASP A 117 11.60 1.49 -0.25
N GLY A 118 11.66 2.78 -0.50
CA GLY A 118 12.73 3.64 -0.02
C GLY A 118 12.88 3.63 1.51
N LEU A 119 11.80 3.31 2.25
CA LEU A 119 11.87 3.15 3.70
C LEU A 119 12.28 1.72 4.09
N TYR A 120 11.47 0.71 3.74
CA TYR A 120 11.65 -0.64 4.29
C TYR A 120 12.88 -1.38 3.74
N LYS A 121 13.49 -0.92 2.66
CA LYS A 121 14.78 -1.43 2.18
C LYS A 121 15.97 -0.91 2.98
N GLN A 122 15.79 0.18 3.73
CA GLN A 122 16.88 0.85 4.43
C GLN A 122 16.77 0.79 5.94
N ILE A 123 15.58 0.53 6.47
CA ILE A 123 15.31 0.49 7.91
C ILE A 123 14.58 -0.81 8.26
N GLU A 124 14.98 -1.42 9.35
CA GLU A 124 14.20 -2.50 9.97
C GLU A 124 12.84 -1.95 10.42
N VAL A 125 11.77 -2.45 9.79
CA VAL A 125 10.40 -1.93 9.99
C VAL A 125 9.97 -1.98 11.47
N CYS A 126 10.43 -2.97 12.24
CA CYS A 126 10.14 -3.05 13.68
C CYS A 126 10.61 -1.81 14.45
N GLN A 127 11.69 -1.14 14.02
CA GLN A 127 12.19 0.08 14.68
C GLN A 127 11.25 1.27 14.50
N VAL A 128 10.43 1.26 13.43
CA VAL A 128 9.46 2.33 13.14
C VAL A 128 8.34 2.36 14.18
N PHE A 129 8.00 1.21 14.75
CA PHE A 129 6.94 1.11 15.76
C PHE A 129 7.42 1.59 17.13
N ASP A 130 8.71 1.38 17.46
CA ASP A 130 9.25 1.65 18.77
C ASP A 130 9.79 3.07 18.94
N LYS A 131 10.14 3.76 17.86
CA LYS A 131 10.82 5.06 17.90
C LYS A 131 10.25 6.04 16.89
N ALA A 132 10.35 7.33 17.22
CA ALA A 132 10.23 8.38 16.20
C ALA A 132 11.38 8.19 15.19
N LEU A 133 11.04 8.07 13.91
CA LEU A 133 12.06 7.95 12.86
C LEU A 133 12.95 9.19 12.83
N PRO A 134 14.26 9.03 12.71
CA PRO A 134 15.11 10.17 12.39
C PRO A 134 14.70 10.68 11.00
N ILE A 135 14.22 11.92 10.96
CA ILE A 135 13.83 12.61 9.72
C ILE A 135 15.07 12.88 8.85
N ASP A 136 16.25 12.83 9.42
CA ASP A 136 17.53 13.19 8.81
C ASP A 136 18.27 12.01 8.16
N GLY A 137 17.60 10.88 7.91
CA GLY A 137 18.18 9.74 7.21
C GLY A 137 18.47 10.08 5.75
N LYS A 138 19.69 9.79 5.27
CA LYS A 138 19.96 9.77 3.83
C LYS A 138 19.41 8.48 3.26
N TYR A 139 18.30 8.57 2.57
CA TYR A 139 17.69 7.45 1.87
C TYR A 139 18.22 7.42 0.42
N GLU A 140 18.43 6.23 -0.12
CA GLU A 140 18.84 6.05 -1.53
C GLU A 140 17.68 6.30 -2.50
N ASP A 141 16.43 6.20 -2.01
CA ASP A 141 15.21 6.44 -2.74
C ASP A 141 14.22 7.22 -1.87
N ASP A 142 13.18 7.78 -2.47
CA ASP A 142 12.14 8.52 -1.78
C ASP A 142 11.43 7.64 -0.73
N ALA A 143 11.57 8.01 0.53
CA ALA A 143 11.02 7.29 1.66
C ALA A 143 9.79 8.01 2.22
N SER A 144 8.66 7.33 2.20
CA SER A 144 7.40 7.85 2.75
C SER A 144 6.76 6.82 3.67
N LEU A 145 6.10 7.31 4.70
CA LEU A 145 5.31 6.47 5.60
C LEU A 145 4.05 7.18 6.12
N ILE A 146 3.05 6.38 6.42
CA ILE A 146 1.87 6.76 7.20
C ILE A 146 1.76 5.80 8.37
N LYS A 147 1.74 6.31 9.59
CA LYS A 147 1.58 5.53 10.82
C LYS A 147 0.26 5.91 11.48
N ILE A 148 -0.58 4.91 11.78
CA ILE A 148 -1.93 5.11 12.34
C ILE A 148 -2.05 4.25 13.60
N GLU A 149 -2.38 4.85 14.72
CA GLU A 149 -2.71 4.16 15.97
C GLU A 149 -4.22 3.85 15.98
N LEU A 150 -4.57 2.58 16.28
CA LEU A 150 -5.94 2.02 16.19
C LEU A 150 -6.51 1.71 17.56
#